data_ba3185e69d48bdb5e1e9313251806e69
#
_entry.id   ba3185e69d48bdb5e1e9313251806e69
#
_cell.length_a   1.000
_cell.length_b   1.000
_cell.length_c   1.000
_cell.angle_alpha   90.00
_cell.angle_beta   90.00
_cell.angle_gamma   90.00
#
_symmetry.space_group_name_H-M   'P 1'
#
loop_
_entity.id
_entity.type
_entity.pdbx_description
1 polymer ?
#
loop_
_entity_poly.entity_id
_entity_poly.type
_entity_poly.pdbx_seq_one_letter_code
_entity_poly.pdbx_strand_id
1 'polypeptide(L)'
;MSDGNEAPPTVLVVDDDPRLRKTLELNLRARGYTPYLSDSGEHALKLIAHHHPGLVLLDLGLPGMSGLDVLRGLRGWTQVPVVVLSGRDTEQMKVQALDLGADDYVVKPFGMDELFARVRAAMRRTAASAEPEASVVTDHFTVDLAAKQVTRGGEQVRLTPRQWHIVEVLVRNRGRLVTHRELLHEVWGPEYERETNYLRVFMTKIRQRLEPDPPRPRYFLTDPGLGYRFLAGGEEGER
;
A
#
# COMPACT_ATOMS: atom_id res chain seq x y z
N MET A 1 -5.50 32.85 6.06
CA MET A 1 -6.36 31.96 6.84
C MET A 1 -7.40 31.43 5.88
N SER A 2 -7.10 30.29 5.27
CA SER A 2 -8.05 29.58 4.41
C SER A 2 -8.30 28.22 5.09
N ASP A 3 -9.37 28.17 5.88
CA ASP A 3 -9.90 26.91 6.39
C ASP A 3 -10.41 26.11 5.18
N GLY A 4 -9.55 25.24 4.67
CA GLY A 4 -9.96 24.24 3.71
C GLY A 4 -10.93 23.28 4.37
N ASN A 5 -12.20 23.44 4.06
CA ASN A 5 -13.27 22.52 4.43
C ASN A 5 -13.13 21.24 3.58
N GLU A 6 -12.06 20.47 3.80
CA GLU A 6 -11.96 19.10 3.24
C GLU A 6 -12.96 18.22 4.00
N ALA A 7 -13.81 17.54 3.24
CA ALA A 7 -14.74 16.57 3.82
C ALA A 7 -13.97 15.52 4.64
N PRO A 8 -14.50 15.08 5.80
CA PRO A 8 -13.82 14.11 6.64
C PRO A 8 -13.45 12.85 5.85
N PRO A 9 -12.23 12.34 6.03
CA PRO A 9 -11.78 11.16 5.28
C PRO A 9 -12.67 9.94 5.59
N THR A 10 -13.00 9.19 4.55
CA THR A 10 -13.93 8.07 4.62
C THR A 10 -13.22 6.74 4.79
N VAL A 11 -13.76 5.85 5.64
CA VAL A 11 -13.22 4.51 5.89
C VAL A 11 -14.33 3.48 5.79
N LEU A 12 -14.19 2.46 4.95
CA LEU A 12 -15.08 1.32 4.93
C LEU A 12 -14.54 0.22 5.87
N VAL A 13 -15.39 -0.26 6.77
CA VAL A 13 -15.13 -1.41 7.63
C VAL A 13 -15.91 -2.60 7.10
N VAL A 14 -15.21 -3.68 6.78
CA VAL A 14 -15.79 -4.94 6.28
C VAL A 14 -15.42 -6.06 7.26
N ASP A 15 -16.39 -6.52 8.03
CA ASP A 15 -16.21 -7.55 9.05
C ASP A 15 -17.57 -8.16 9.36
N ASP A 16 -17.68 -9.46 9.60
CA ASP A 16 -18.95 -10.13 9.91
C ASP A 16 -19.35 -10.00 11.39
N ASP A 17 -18.40 -9.72 12.29
CA ASP A 17 -18.68 -9.48 13.71
C ASP A 17 -19.32 -8.09 13.94
N PRO A 18 -20.61 -8.02 14.33
CA PRO A 18 -21.30 -6.76 14.56
C PRO A 18 -20.73 -5.96 15.74
N ARG A 19 -20.10 -6.63 16.72
CA ARG A 19 -19.50 -5.98 17.89
C ARG A 19 -18.22 -5.25 17.48
N LEU A 20 -17.39 -5.91 16.68
CA LEU A 20 -16.16 -5.29 16.18
C LEU A 20 -16.50 -4.14 15.23
N ARG A 21 -17.43 -4.31 14.28
CA ARG A 21 -17.89 -3.21 13.41
C ARG A 21 -18.36 -2.00 14.21
N LYS A 22 -19.18 -2.23 15.28
CA LYS A 22 -19.66 -1.14 16.13
C LYS A 22 -18.53 -0.44 16.88
N THR A 23 -17.57 -1.21 17.40
CA THR A 23 -16.40 -0.66 18.09
C THR A 23 -15.55 0.18 17.15
N LEU A 24 -15.29 -0.31 15.94
CA LEU A 24 -14.52 0.41 14.92
C LEU A 24 -15.27 1.68 14.46
N GLU A 25 -16.58 1.60 14.25
CA GLU A 25 -17.41 2.77 13.91
C GLU A 25 -17.24 3.89 14.92
N LEU A 26 -17.44 3.61 16.22
CA LEU A 26 -17.33 4.61 17.28
C LEU A 26 -15.93 5.23 17.35
N ASN A 27 -14.90 4.39 17.26
CA ASN A 27 -13.52 4.85 17.31
C ASN A 27 -13.11 5.67 16.07
N LEU A 28 -13.60 5.32 14.88
CA LEU A 28 -13.38 6.08 13.65
C LEU A 28 -14.03 7.47 13.75
N ARG A 29 -15.31 7.53 14.14
CA ARG A 29 -16.03 8.80 14.34
C ARG A 29 -15.35 9.71 15.36
N ALA A 30 -14.92 9.14 16.49
CA ALA A 30 -14.21 9.90 17.53
C ALA A 30 -12.88 10.50 17.04
N ARG A 31 -12.31 9.98 15.96
CA ARG A 31 -11.06 10.46 15.35
C ARG A 31 -11.27 11.27 14.06
N GLY A 32 -12.52 11.67 13.79
CA GLY A 32 -12.85 12.54 12.65
C GLY A 32 -12.97 11.83 11.31
N TYR A 33 -13.11 10.50 11.29
CA TYR A 33 -13.38 9.74 10.05
C TYR A 33 -14.88 9.54 9.84
N THR A 34 -15.28 9.40 8.58
CA THR A 34 -16.65 8.98 8.20
C THR A 34 -16.64 7.49 7.88
N PRO A 35 -17.16 6.62 8.78
CA PRO A 35 -17.18 5.18 8.55
C PRO A 35 -18.37 4.74 7.70
N TYR A 36 -18.12 3.85 6.75
CA TYR A 36 -19.10 2.95 6.13
C TYR A 36 -18.92 1.56 6.69
N LEU A 37 -19.99 0.76 6.77
CA LEU A 37 -19.96 -0.57 7.37
C LEU A 37 -20.51 -1.59 6.40
N SER A 38 -19.87 -2.75 6.32
CA SER A 38 -20.34 -3.92 5.59
C SER A 38 -20.10 -5.19 6.40
N ASP A 39 -20.99 -6.15 6.27
CA ASP A 39 -20.91 -7.47 6.90
C ASP A 39 -20.54 -8.58 5.91
N SER A 40 -20.40 -8.24 4.62
CA SER A 40 -20.14 -9.20 3.55
C SER A 40 -19.27 -8.61 2.46
N GLY A 41 -18.55 -9.48 1.73
CA GLY A 41 -17.69 -9.09 0.62
C GLY A 41 -18.46 -8.46 -0.54
N GLU A 42 -19.60 -9.05 -0.90
CA GLU A 42 -20.45 -8.57 -2.00
C GLU A 42 -21.00 -7.17 -1.75
N HIS A 43 -21.42 -6.90 -0.51
CA HIS A 43 -21.90 -5.58 -0.12
C HIS A 43 -20.74 -4.57 -0.07
N ALA A 44 -19.58 -4.99 0.42
CA ALA A 44 -18.39 -4.15 0.44
C ALA A 44 -17.99 -3.66 -0.96
N LEU A 45 -17.96 -4.54 -1.96
CA LEU A 45 -17.64 -4.15 -3.35
C LEU A 45 -18.60 -3.08 -3.89
N LYS A 46 -19.91 -3.19 -3.58
CA LYS A 46 -20.91 -2.19 -3.97
C LYS A 46 -20.67 -0.84 -3.29
N LEU A 47 -20.39 -0.86 -1.98
CA LEU A 47 -20.10 0.37 -1.23
C LEU A 47 -18.83 1.06 -1.75
N ILE A 48 -17.78 0.30 -2.06
CA ILE A 48 -16.53 0.87 -2.59
C ILE A 48 -16.78 1.52 -3.96
N ALA A 49 -17.53 0.86 -4.83
CA ALA A 49 -17.86 1.39 -6.14
C ALA A 49 -18.73 2.67 -6.08
N HIS A 50 -19.61 2.78 -5.07
CA HIS A 50 -20.53 3.90 -4.94
C HIS A 50 -19.94 5.08 -4.15
N HIS A 51 -19.21 4.81 -3.05
CA HIS A 51 -18.77 5.84 -2.11
C HIS A 51 -17.30 6.21 -2.25
N HIS A 52 -16.49 5.44 -2.99
CA HIS A 52 -15.07 5.67 -3.17
C HIS A 52 -14.32 5.97 -1.85
N PRO A 53 -14.37 5.06 -0.86
CA PRO A 53 -13.76 5.32 0.45
C PRO A 53 -12.26 5.57 0.32
N GLY A 54 -11.70 6.39 1.22
CA GLY A 54 -10.28 6.68 1.27
C GLY A 54 -9.42 5.52 1.79
N LEU A 55 -10.06 4.55 2.49
CA LEU A 55 -9.41 3.35 3.02
C LEU A 55 -10.44 2.24 3.27
N VAL A 56 -10.02 0.99 3.14
CA VAL A 56 -10.81 -0.20 3.49
C VAL A 56 -10.11 -0.98 4.61
N LEU A 57 -10.82 -1.25 5.69
CA LEU A 57 -10.47 -2.26 6.70
C LEU A 57 -11.21 -3.54 6.33
N LEU A 58 -10.50 -4.62 6.05
CA LEU A 58 -11.06 -5.83 5.45
C LEU A 58 -10.75 -7.07 6.26
N ASP A 59 -11.77 -7.70 6.82
CA ASP A 59 -11.61 -9.05 7.38
C ASP A 59 -11.46 -10.08 6.26
N LEU A 60 -10.58 -11.06 6.49
CA LEU A 60 -10.44 -12.22 5.59
C LEU A 60 -11.47 -13.32 5.88
N GLY A 61 -12.01 -13.37 7.11
CA GLY A 61 -12.91 -14.42 7.57
C GLY A 61 -14.37 -14.24 7.20
N LEU A 62 -14.68 -13.47 6.18
CA LEU A 62 -16.06 -13.16 5.78
C LEU A 62 -16.82 -14.42 5.33
N PRO A 63 -18.11 -14.52 5.65
CA PRO A 63 -18.99 -15.57 5.10
C PRO A 63 -19.28 -15.30 3.62
N GLY A 64 -19.44 -16.37 2.85
CA GLY A 64 -19.68 -16.26 1.40
C GLY A 64 -18.41 -15.91 0.63
N MET A 65 -18.32 -14.71 0.09
CA MET A 65 -17.11 -14.22 -0.59
C MET A 65 -16.01 -13.93 0.42
N SER A 66 -14.89 -14.65 0.33
CA SER A 66 -13.75 -14.45 1.23
C SER A 66 -13.12 -13.06 1.07
N GLY A 67 -12.49 -12.53 2.13
CA GLY A 67 -11.79 -11.25 2.03
C GLY A 67 -10.64 -11.25 1.01
N LEU A 68 -10.01 -12.39 0.74
CA LEU A 68 -9.01 -12.51 -0.33
C LEU A 68 -9.64 -12.36 -1.72
N ASP A 69 -10.87 -12.86 -1.92
CA ASP A 69 -11.59 -12.69 -3.20
C ASP A 69 -12.06 -11.25 -3.38
N VAL A 70 -12.50 -10.60 -2.28
CA VAL A 70 -12.80 -9.15 -2.28
C VAL A 70 -11.55 -8.38 -2.69
N LEU A 71 -10.40 -8.64 -2.08
CA LEU A 71 -9.13 -7.96 -2.38
C LEU A 71 -8.71 -8.16 -3.84
N ARG A 72 -8.81 -9.38 -4.34
CA ARG A 72 -8.51 -9.71 -5.75
C ARG A 72 -9.44 -8.94 -6.70
N GLY A 73 -10.74 -8.93 -6.40
CA GLY A 73 -11.74 -8.19 -7.19
C GLY A 73 -11.45 -6.69 -7.21
N LEU A 74 -11.11 -6.08 -6.06
CA LEU A 74 -10.80 -4.66 -5.95
C LEU A 74 -9.61 -4.26 -6.84
N ARG A 75 -8.56 -5.04 -6.85
CA ARG A 75 -7.34 -4.71 -7.60
C ARG A 75 -7.50 -4.72 -9.11
N GLY A 76 -8.62 -5.25 -9.61
CA GLY A 76 -8.99 -5.15 -11.02
C GLY A 76 -9.41 -3.73 -11.46
N TRP A 77 -9.90 -2.87 -10.55
CA TRP A 77 -10.49 -1.58 -10.92
C TRP A 77 -10.20 -0.42 -9.97
N THR A 78 -9.65 -0.65 -8.77
CA THR A 78 -9.33 0.44 -7.83
C THR A 78 -7.98 0.21 -7.13
N GLN A 79 -7.36 1.32 -6.72
CA GLN A 79 -6.12 1.34 -5.92
C GLN A 79 -6.38 1.83 -4.49
N VAL A 80 -7.63 1.79 -4.02
CA VAL A 80 -7.96 2.16 -2.64
C VAL A 80 -7.05 1.41 -1.64
N PRO A 81 -6.47 2.10 -0.65
CA PRO A 81 -5.69 1.43 0.39
C PRO A 81 -6.53 0.40 1.14
N VAL A 82 -5.98 -0.82 1.32
CA VAL A 82 -6.64 -1.90 2.06
C VAL A 82 -5.73 -2.36 3.20
N VAL A 83 -6.22 -2.24 4.42
CA VAL A 83 -5.63 -2.85 5.62
C VAL A 83 -6.44 -4.09 5.96
N VAL A 84 -5.77 -5.24 5.92
CA VAL A 84 -6.40 -6.53 6.24
C VAL A 84 -6.45 -6.72 7.76
N LEU A 85 -7.61 -7.15 8.27
CA LEU A 85 -7.81 -7.60 9.63
C LEU A 85 -8.00 -9.12 9.61
N SER A 86 -7.26 -9.90 10.42
CA SER A 86 -7.39 -11.35 10.38
C SER A 86 -7.16 -12.00 11.74
N GLY A 87 -7.97 -12.98 12.07
CA GLY A 87 -7.77 -13.86 13.24
C GLY A 87 -6.70 -14.94 13.03
N ARG A 88 -6.13 -15.03 11.82
CA ARG A 88 -5.11 -16.05 11.49
C ARG A 88 -3.74 -15.38 11.40
N ASP A 89 -2.89 -15.71 12.36
CA ASP A 89 -1.49 -15.25 12.41
C ASP A 89 -0.59 -16.30 11.75
N THR A 90 -0.75 -16.49 10.44
CA THR A 90 0.18 -17.31 9.66
C THR A 90 0.93 -16.43 8.66
N GLU A 91 2.25 -16.57 8.63
CA GLU A 91 3.10 -15.84 7.66
C GLU A 91 2.59 -16.04 6.22
N GLN A 92 2.10 -17.25 5.92
CA GLN A 92 1.57 -17.58 4.59
C GLN A 92 0.36 -16.73 4.22
N MET A 93 -0.61 -16.54 5.14
CA MET A 93 -1.80 -15.71 4.89
C MET A 93 -1.43 -14.23 4.75
N LYS A 94 -0.49 -13.75 5.56
CA LYS A 94 0.04 -12.40 5.50
C LYS A 94 0.70 -12.13 4.14
N VAL A 95 1.60 -13.03 3.71
CA VAL A 95 2.26 -12.94 2.40
C VAL A 95 1.22 -12.99 1.27
N GLN A 96 0.25 -13.89 1.35
CA GLN A 96 -0.79 -14.01 0.33
C GLN A 96 -1.64 -12.75 0.20
N ALA A 97 -2.05 -12.14 1.32
CA ALA A 97 -2.82 -10.90 1.31
C ALA A 97 -2.02 -9.74 0.71
N LEU A 98 -0.75 -9.58 1.12
CA LEU A 98 0.15 -8.56 0.58
C LEU A 98 0.43 -8.78 -0.91
N ASP A 99 0.60 -10.03 -1.32
CA ASP A 99 0.82 -10.41 -2.72
C ASP A 99 -0.39 -10.11 -3.61
N LEU A 100 -1.60 -10.24 -3.07
CA LEU A 100 -2.84 -9.83 -3.72
C LEU A 100 -3.06 -8.31 -3.72
N GLY A 101 -2.18 -7.55 -3.06
CA GLY A 101 -2.18 -6.10 -3.09
C GLY A 101 -2.78 -5.42 -1.85
N ALA A 102 -2.88 -6.13 -0.71
CA ALA A 102 -3.12 -5.46 0.56
C ALA A 102 -1.96 -4.49 0.86
N ASP A 103 -2.28 -3.38 1.50
CA ASP A 103 -1.29 -2.37 1.89
C ASP A 103 -0.70 -2.66 3.26
N ASP A 104 -1.44 -3.36 4.10
CA ASP A 104 -1.04 -3.74 5.45
C ASP A 104 -1.88 -4.92 5.98
N TYR A 105 -1.40 -5.54 7.07
CA TYR A 105 -2.04 -6.68 7.69
C TYR A 105 -1.97 -6.58 9.21
N VAL A 106 -3.11 -6.72 9.88
CA VAL A 106 -3.26 -6.64 11.33
C VAL A 106 -3.88 -7.94 11.86
N VAL A 107 -3.22 -8.53 12.85
CA VAL A 107 -3.68 -9.77 13.49
C VAL A 107 -4.67 -9.45 14.61
N LYS A 108 -5.82 -10.12 14.63
CA LYS A 108 -6.79 -10.07 15.74
C LYS A 108 -6.34 -11.03 16.87
N PRO A 109 -6.41 -10.63 18.16
CA PRO A 109 -6.86 -9.32 18.66
C PRO A 109 -5.79 -8.24 18.53
N PHE A 110 -6.19 -7.01 18.23
CA PHE A 110 -5.31 -5.85 18.08
C PHE A 110 -5.67 -4.72 19.02
N GLY A 111 -4.68 -3.89 19.35
CA GLY A 111 -4.91 -2.63 20.06
C GLY A 111 -5.49 -1.56 19.12
N MET A 112 -6.42 -0.72 19.64
CA MET A 112 -6.98 0.37 18.82
C MET A 112 -5.91 1.36 18.38
N ASP A 113 -4.95 1.67 19.23
CA ASP A 113 -3.88 2.62 18.89
C ASP A 113 -2.96 2.08 17.78
N GLU A 114 -2.66 0.77 17.82
CA GLU A 114 -1.93 0.08 16.76
C GLU A 114 -2.70 0.18 15.43
N LEU A 115 -3.98 -0.23 15.43
CA LEU A 115 -4.81 -0.18 14.23
C LEU A 115 -4.85 1.24 13.65
N PHE A 116 -5.09 2.26 14.50
CA PHE A 116 -5.17 3.63 14.01
C PHE A 116 -3.83 4.22 13.58
N ALA A 117 -2.71 3.77 14.13
CA ALA A 117 -1.39 4.10 13.58
C ALA A 117 -1.27 3.59 12.12
N ARG A 118 -1.71 2.37 11.85
CA ARG A 118 -1.73 1.76 10.51
C ARG A 118 -2.71 2.46 9.56
N VAL A 119 -3.91 2.80 10.04
CA VAL A 119 -4.89 3.60 9.28
C VAL A 119 -4.28 4.93 8.85
N ARG A 120 -3.68 5.68 9.78
CA ARG A 120 -3.00 6.95 9.45
C ARG A 120 -1.87 6.74 8.45
N ALA A 121 -1.05 5.71 8.63
CA ALA A 121 0.04 5.38 7.71
C ALA A 121 -0.47 5.04 6.30
N ALA A 122 -1.60 4.32 6.19
CA ALA A 122 -2.20 4.00 4.91
C ALA A 122 -2.83 5.25 4.22
N MET A 123 -3.36 6.20 4.98
CA MET A 123 -4.05 7.39 4.46
C MET A 123 -3.14 8.59 4.17
N ARG A 124 -1.94 8.69 4.79
CA ARG A 124 -1.00 9.81 4.56
C ARG A 124 -0.63 10.08 3.11
N ARG A 125 -0.85 9.13 2.21
CA ARG A 125 -0.47 9.18 0.80
C ARG A 125 -1.26 10.12 -0.08
N THR A 126 -2.38 10.65 0.39
CA THR A 126 -3.19 11.61 -0.36
C THR A 126 -2.73 13.06 -0.18
N ALA A 127 -1.93 13.34 0.86
CA ALA A 127 -1.61 14.73 1.27
C ALA A 127 -0.16 15.17 1.04
N ALA A 128 0.77 14.28 0.68
CA ALA A 128 2.17 14.65 0.50
C ALA A 128 2.50 14.89 -0.97
N SER A 129 2.26 16.10 -1.44
CA SER A 129 2.81 16.59 -2.70
C SER A 129 3.18 18.05 -2.59
N ALA A 130 4.48 18.33 -2.42
CA ALA A 130 5.09 19.57 -2.82
C ALA A 130 6.56 19.32 -3.10
N GLU A 131 6.90 19.14 -4.37
CA GLU A 131 7.88 19.81 -5.21
C GLU A 131 7.98 19.04 -6.53
N PRO A 132 8.03 19.71 -7.69
CA PRO A 132 8.05 19.04 -8.97
C PRO A 132 9.48 18.58 -9.29
N GLU A 133 9.86 17.40 -8.86
CA GLU A 133 11.01 16.73 -9.45
C GLU A 133 10.63 16.07 -10.77
N ALA A 134 11.51 16.30 -11.75
CA ALA A 134 11.37 15.82 -13.11
C ALA A 134 11.09 14.30 -13.18
N SER A 135 10.44 13.88 -14.26
CA SER A 135 10.29 12.47 -14.59
C SER A 135 11.64 11.77 -14.71
N VAL A 136 11.77 10.58 -14.16
CA VAL A 136 12.96 9.74 -14.35
C VAL A 136 12.69 8.75 -15.48
N VAL A 137 13.49 8.86 -16.54
CA VAL A 137 13.39 8.02 -17.74
C VAL A 137 14.45 6.93 -17.66
N THR A 138 14.03 5.69 -17.90
CA THR A 138 14.90 4.53 -18.10
C THR A 138 14.71 3.97 -19.50
N ASP A 139 15.51 2.98 -19.91
CA ASP A 139 15.33 2.33 -21.23
C ASP A 139 13.99 1.59 -21.37
N HIS A 140 13.31 1.25 -20.25
CA HIS A 140 12.14 0.37 -20.24
C HIS A 140 10.87 1.02 -19.69
N PHE A 141 11.00 2.02 -18.83
CA PHE A 141 9.87 2.73 -18.24
C PHE A 141 10.24 4.16 -17.84
N THR A 142 9.22 4.98 -17.68
CA THR A 142 9.34 6.34 -17.16
C THR A 142 8.57 6.46 -15.86
N VAL A 143 9.18 7.05 -14.83
CA VAL A 143 8.52 7.38 -13.56
C VAL A 143 8.29 8.88 -13.52
N ASP A 144 7.03 9.29 -13.54
CA ASP A 144 6.64 10.70 -13.34
C ASP A 144 6.23 10.87 -11.86
N LEU A 145 7.12 11.51 -11.09
CA LEU A 145 6.91 11.72 -9.66
C LEU A 145 5.83 12.78 -9.40
N ALA A 146 5.66 13.76 -10.28
CA ALA A 146 4.65 14.80 -10.13
C ALA A 146 3.25 14.25 -10.43
N ALA A 147 3.09 13.51 -11.53
CA ALA A 147 1.84 12.88 -11.90
C ALA A 147 1.55 11.59 -11.11
N LYS A 148 2.50 11.10 -10.29
CA LYS A 148 2.46 9.82 -9.58
C LYS A 148 2.13 8.63 -10.50
N GLN A 149 2.81 8.58 -11.64
CA GLN A 149 2.57 7.59 -12.69
C GLN A 149 3.85 6.90 -13.12
N VAL A 150 3.70 5.64 -13.54
CA VAL A 150 4.73 4.91 -14.26
C VAL A 150 4.18 4.52 -15.60
N THR A 151 4.94 4.75 -16.67
CA THR A 151 4.61 4.31 -18.03
C THR A 151 5.65 3.35 -18.56
N ARG A 152 5.23 2.31 -19.27
CA ARG A 152 6.09 1.34 -19.95
C ARG A 152 5.57 1.12 -21.36
N GLY A 153 6.42 1.35 -22.36
CA GLY A 153 5.99 1.25 -23.76
C GLY A 153 4.82 2.18 -24.15
N GLY A 154 4.68 3.32 -23.47
CA GLY A 154 3.57 4.27 -23.67
C GLY A 154 2.30 3.95 -22.90
N GLU A 155 2.22 2.79 -22.23
CA GLU A 155 1.05 2.41 -21.41
C GLU A 155 1.31 2.66 -19.92
N GLN A 156 0.25 3.07 -19.20
CA GLN A 156 0.33 3.29 -17.77
C GLN A 156 0.43 1.98 -17.00
N VAL A 157 1.47 1.81 -16.17
CA VAL A 157 1.61 0.68 -15.26
C VAL A 157 0.91 0.99 -13.94
N ARG A 158 -0.12 0.23 -13.62
CA ARG A 158 -0.85 0.40 -12.36
C ARG A 158 -0.05 -0.19 -11.20
N LEU A 159 0.36 0.66 -10.27
CA LEU A 159 0.98 0.28 -9.00
C LEU A 159 -0.03 0.48 -7.86
N THR A 160 0.00 -0.39 -6.86
CA THR A 160 -0.74 -0.13 -5.62
C THR A 160 -0.13 1.07 -4.90
N PRO A 161 -0.85 1.76 -4.00
CA PRO A 161 -0.30 2.89 -3.28
C PRO A 161 1.02 2.58 -2.54
N ARG A 162 1.18 1.37 -1.96
CA ARG A 162 2.44 0.96 -1.31
C ARG A 162 3.56 0.71 -2.31
N GLN A 163 3.26 0.04 -3.42
CA GLN A 163 4.23 -0.15 -4.50
C GLN A 163 4.71 1.19 -5.04
N TRP A 164 3.78 2.13 -5.27
CA TRP A 164 4.13 3.48 -5.70
C TRP A 164 5.07 4.16 -4.69
N HIS A 165 4.73 4.15 -3.40
CA HIS A 165 5.52 4.82 -2.38
C HIS A 165 6.94 4.23 -2.27
N ILE A 166 7.10 2.90 -2.39
CA ILE A 166 8.42 2.27 -2.46
C ILE A 166 9.19 2.77 -3.69
N VAL A 167 8.55 2.78 -4.88
CA VAL A 167 9.16 3.27 -6.11
C VAL A 167 9.56 4.74 -5.95
N GLU A 168 8.68 5.58 -5.43
CA GLU A 168 8.94 7.00 -5.19
C GLU A 168 10.15 7.21 -4.29
N VAL A 169 10.22 6.53 -3.13
CA VAL A 169 11.35 6.64 -2.20
C VAL A 169 12.66 6.22 -2.87
N LEU A 170 12.66 5.10 -3.59
CA LEU A 170 13.86 4.60 -4.27
C LEU A 170 14.30 5.50 -5.42
N VAL A 171 13.35 6.01 -6.21
CA VAL A 171 13.64 6.90 -7.35
C VAL A 171 14.16 8.27 -6.90
N ARG A 172 13.59 8.83 -5.80
CA ARG A 172 14.11 10.07 -5.18
C ARG A 172 15.53 9.93 -4.65
N ASN A 173 15.90 8.73 -4.24
CA ASN A 173 17.24 8.38 -3.74
C ASN A 173 18.08 7.63 -4.79
N ARG A 174 17.86 7.90 -6.09
CA ARG A 174 18.57 7.22 -7.20
C ARG A 174 20.09 7.19 -6.99
N GLY A 175 20.72 6.09 -7.34
CA GLY A 175 22.16 5.85 -7.15
C GLY A 175 22.58 5.55 -5.71
N ARG A 176 21.75 5.84 -4.71
CA ARG A 176 22.04 5.67 -3.28
C ARG A 176 21.40 4.40 -2.72
N LEU A 177 22.05 3.78 -1.75
CA LEU A 177 21.48 2.71 -0.94
C LEU A 177 20.39 3.29 -0.03
N VAL A 178 19.19 2.73 -0.09
CA VAL A 178 18.13 2.94 0.89
C VAL A 178 18.04 1.67 1.74
N THR A 179 18.34 1.77 3.03
CA THR A 179 18.34 0.62 3.93
C THR A 179 16.94 0.07 4.13
N HIS A 180 16.82 -1.22 4.51
CA HIS A 180 15.54 -1.83 4.87
C HIS A 180 14.78 -1.00 5.90
N ARG A 181 15.51 -0.53 6.93
CA ARG A 181 14.96 0.28 8.01
C ARG A 181 14.42 1.61 7.51
N GLU A 182 15.19 2.36 6.73
CA GLU A 182 14.75 3.63 6.12
C GLU A 182 13.51 3.44 5.25
N LEU A 183 13.52 2.42 4.38
CA LEU A 183 12.42 2.15 3.47
C LEU A 183 11.14 1.73 4.23
N LEU A 184 11.28 0.90 5.27
CA LEU A 184 10.17 0.53 6.14
C LEU A 184 9.62 1.73 6.91
N HIS A 185 10.50 2.55 7.46
CA HIS A 185 10.13 3.76 8.19
C HIS A 185 9.35 4.75 7.31
N GLU A 186 9.87 5.05 6.13
CA GLU A 186 9.22 5.98 5.17
C GLU A 186 7.88 5.46 4.67
N VAL A 187 7.82 4.17 4.32
CA VAL A 187 6.64 3.60 3.67
C VAL A 187 5.56 3.18 4.68
N TRP A 188 5.91 2.68 5.85
CA TRP A 188 4.97 2.16 6.84
C TRP A 188 4.98 2.90 8.18
N GLY A 189 6.09 3.50 8.55
CA GLY A 189 6.29 4.16 9.83
C GLY A 189 7.26 3.43 10.75
N PRO A 190 7.64 4.06 11.87
CA PRO A 190 8.70 3.55 12.76
C PRO A 190 8.40 2.19 13.40
N GLU A 191 7.12 1.83 13.57
CA GLU A 191 6.73 0.55 14.16
C GLU A 191 7.08 -0.67 13.28
N TYR A 192 7.40 -0.46 12.00
CA TYR A 192 7.64 -1.53 11.02
C TYR A 192 9.11 -1.84 10.77
N GLU A 193 10.04 -1.23 11.45
CA GLU A 193 11.49 -1.33 11.17
C GLU A 193 12.03 -2.77 11.10
N ARG A 194 11.31 -3.76 11.63
CA ARG A 194 11.70 -5.17 11.64
C ARG A 194 10.97 -6.05 10.60
N GLU A 195 9.99 -5.50 9.89
CA GLU A 195 9.12 -6.24 8.97
C GLU A 195 9.73 -6.38 7.56
N THR A 196 10.96 -6.85 7.47
CA THR A 196 11.72 -6.93 6.20
C THR A 196 11.06 -7.85 5.17
N ASN A 197 10.25 -8.83 5.59
CA ASN A 197 9.50 -9.71 4.69
C ASN A 197 8.48 -8.93 3.85
N TYR A 198 7.89 -7.82 4.38
CA TYR A 198 7.02 -6.94 3.62
C TYR A 198 7.73 -6.40 2.38
N LEU A 199 8.93 -5.84 2.56
CA LEU A 199 9.69 -5.28 1.46
C LEU A 199 9.97 -6.31 0.37
N ARG A 200 10.31 -7.54 0.73
CA ARG A 200 10.60 -8.61 -0.22
C ARG A 200 9.38 -8.89 -1.12
N VAL A 201 8.18 -8.98 -0.55
CA VAL A 201 6.93 -9.20 -1.30
C VAL A 201 6.68 -8.05 -2.27
N PHE A 202 6.72 -6.81 -1.77
CA PHE A 202 6.48 -5.63 -2.60
C PHE A 202 7.53 -5.45 -3.70
N MET A 203 8.82 -5.66 -3.39
CA MET A 203 9.90 -5.57 -4.37
C MET A 203 9.77 -6.62 -5.47
N THR A 204 9.36 -7.85 -5.14
CA THR A 204 9.04 -8.87 -6.13
C THR A 204 7.97 -8.40 -7.10
N LYS A 205 6.87 -7.81 -6.60
CA LYS A 205 5.77 -7.31 -7.45
C LYS A 205 6.16 -6.07 -8.27
N ILE A 206 6.93 -5.16 -7.70
CA ILE A 206 7.46 -4.00 -8.44
C ILE A 206 8.32 -4.48 -9.60
N ARG A 207 9.25 -5.41 -9.36
CA ARG A 207 10.11 -5.99 -10.40
C ARG A 207 9.32 -6.69 -11.51
N GLN A 208 8.31 -7.49 -11.15
CA GLN A 208 7.44 -8.14 -12.13
C GLN A 208 6.74 -7.16 -13.08
N ARG A 209 6.48 -5.94 -12.64
CA ARG A 209 5.80 -4.92 -13.43
C ARG A 209 6.75 -4.02 -14.23
N LEU A 210 7.92 -3.72 -13.67
CA LEU A 210 8.80 -2.69 -14.21
C LEU A 210 10.09 -3.24 -14.81
N GLU A 211 10.67 -4.30 -14.26
CA GLU A 211 11.91 -4.88 -14.78
C GLU A 211 11.69 -5.66 -16.08
N PRO A 212 12.64 -5.60 -17.02
CA PRO A 212 12.61 -6.46 -18.21
C PRO A 212 12.79 -7.94 -17.85
N ASP A 213 13.64 -8.24 -16.86
CA ASP A 213 13.89 -9.59 -16.31
C ASP A 213 13.79 -9.52 -14.76
N PRO A 214 12.63 -9.80 -14.14
CA PRO A 214 12.42 -9.67 -12.71
C PRO A 214 13.40 -10.47 -11.83
N PRO A 215 13.84 -11.71 -12.20
CA PRO A 215 14.88 -12.44 -11.48
C PRO A 215 16.27 -11.79 -11.55
N ARG A 216 16.55 -11.01 -12.59
CA ARG A 216 17.82 -10.28 -12.81
C ARG A 216 17.57 -8.79 -12.96
N PRO A 217 17.18 -8.11 -11.87
CA PRO A 217 16.77 -6.71 -11.93
C PRO A 217 17.94 -5.82 -12.36
N ARG A 218 17.64 -4.84 -13.22
CA ARG A 218 18.58 -3.83 -13.70
C ARG A 218 18.41 -2.49 -12.99
N TYR A 219 17.20 -2.19 -12.56
CA TYR A 219 16.83 -0.90 -11.98
C TYR A 219 16.64 -0.95 -10.47
N PHE A 220 15.90 -1.94 -9.98
CA PHE A 220 15.62 -2.10 -8.55
C PHE A 220 16.53 -3.18 -7.95
N LEU A 221 17.75 -2.83 -7.62
CA LEU A 221 18.77 -3.74 -7.13
C LEU A 221 18.55 -4.09 -5.65
N THR A 222 19.07 -5.25 -5.24
CA THR A 222 19.15 -5.64 -3.83
C THR A 222 20.60 -5.57 -3.38
N ASP A 223 20.88 -4.82 -2.32
CA ASP A 223 22.12 -4.90 -1.57
C ASP A 223 21.89 -5.89 -0.40
N PRO A 224 22.41 -7.14 -0.50
CA PRO A 224 22.05 -8.21 0.44
C PRO A 224 22.31 -7.83 1.91
N GLY A 225 21.29 -8.03 2.76
CA GLY A 225 21.35 -7.70 4.19
C GLY A 225 21.25 -6.22 4.53
N LEU A 226 21.33 -5.31 3.54
CA LEU A 226 21.35 -3.87 3.76
C LEU A 226 20.05 -3.18 3.31
N GLY A 227 19.65 -3.36 2.05
CA GLY A 227 18.52 -2.64 1.51
C GLY A 227 18.35 -2.76 0.00
N TYR A 228 17.88 -1.68 -0.60
CA TYR A 228 17.61 -1.60 -2.04
C TYR A 228 18.19 -0.31 -2.64
N ARG A 229 18.48 -0.37 -3.94
CA ARG A 229 18.99 0.77 -4.72
C ARG A 229 18.25 0.86 -6.05
N PHE A 230 17.93 2.07 -6.47
CA PHE A 230 17.41 2.33 -7.80
C PHE A 230 18.49 2.94 -8.69
N LEU A 231 18.68 2.37 -9.89
CA LEU A 231 19.54 2.92 -10.96
C LEU A 231 18.68 3.20 -12.19
N ALA A 232 18.82 4.40 -12.78
CA ALA A 232 18.02 4.78 -13.96
C ALA A 232 18.53 4.18 -15.29
N GLY A 233 19.68 3.51 -15.28
CA GLY A 233 20.37 3.00 -16.46
C GLY A 233 21.51 3.92 -16.89
N GLY A 234 22.64 3.32 -17.32
CA GLY A 234 23.84 4.06 -17.74
C GLY A 234 24.83 4.41 -16.63
N GLU A 235 24.46 4.25 -15.37
CA GLU A 235 25.42 4.29 -14.24
C GLU A 235 25.85 2.86 -13.93
N GLU A 236 26.89 2.39 -14.61
CA GLU A 236 27.62 1.19 -14.17
C GLU A 236 28.22 1.49 -12.80
N GLY A 237 27.69 0.80 -11.76
CA GLY A 237 28.26 0.89 -10.43
C GLY A 237 29.72 0.45 -10.50
N GLU A 238 30.64 1.37 -10.23
CA GLU A 238 32.01 1.02 -9.91
C GLU A 238 32.03 -0.07 -8.81
N ARG A 239 32.60 -1.20 -9.17
CA ARG A 239 32.81 -2.34 -8.26
C ARG A 239 33.99 -2.08 -7.36
#